data_37b783dde9b492baa9ccd8a3f3dfa405
#
_entry.id   37b783dde9b492baa9ccd8a3f3dfa405
#
_cell.length_a   1.000
_cell.length_b   1.000
_cell.length_c   1.000
_cell.angle_alpha   90.00
_cell.angle_beta   90.00
_cell.angle_gamma   90.00
#
_symmetry.space_group_name_H-M   'P 1'
#
loop_
_entity.id
_entity.type
_entity.pdbx_description
1 polymer ?
#
loop_
_entity_poly.entity_id
_entity_poly.type
_entity_poly.pdbx_seq_one_letter_code
_entity_poly.pdbx_strand_id
1 'polypeptide(L)'
;MGALLARNPKLLLLDEPTTGQDQQSLEEIKKLIAYFSQGGGCILFCTHDIELASEIADRVLIMANGKLIANGAPEVVLSDRRILSAGGLTVPPLLEVSEALLLPKCITVEGVGRYVSPSVVGRL
;
A
#
# COMPACT_ATOMS: atom_id res chain seq x y z
N MET A 1 20.68 -2.09 -1.45
CA MET A 1 19.93 -0.92 -0.95
C MET A 1 20.71 -0.11 0.09
N GLY A 2 21.42 -0.70 1.04
CA GLY A 2 22.20 0.03 2.04
C GLY A 2 23.24 1.04 1.51
N ALA A 3 23.89 0.73 0.38
CA ALA A 3 24.86 1.64 -0.24
C ALA A 3 24.24 2.91 -0.85
N LEU A 4 22.98 2.88 -1.23
CA LEU A 4 22.22 4.05 -1.74
C LEU A 4 21.87 5.02 -0.61
N LEU A 5 21.59 4.52 0.58
CA LEU A 5 21.24 5.32 1.74
C LEU A 5 22.46 6.02 2.37
N ALA A 6 23.66 5.48 2.18
CA ALA A 6 24.91 6.09 2.67
C ALA A 6 25.18 7.49 2.10
N ARG A 7 24.54 7.85 0.97
CA ARG A 7 24.65 9.18 0.36
C ARG A 7 23.65 10.19 0.88
N ASN A 8 22.79 9.82 1.83
CA ASN A 8 21.72 10.65 2.39
C ASN A 8 20.87 11.38 1.32
N PRO A 9 20.30 10.66 0.34
CA PRO A 9 19.50 11.28 -0.70
C PRO A 9 18.20 11.83 -0.10
N LYS A 10 17.68 12.93 -0.65
CA LYS A 10 16.38 13.48 -0.24
C LYS A 10 15.20 12.76 -0.92
N LEU A 11 15.44 12.16 -2.07
CA LEU A 11 14.44 11.40 -2.84
C LEU A 11 15.02 10.05 -3.23
N LEU A 12 14.27 9.00 -2.96
CA LEU A 12 14.56 7.63 -3.39
C LEU A 12 13.50 7.18 -4.39
N LEU A 13 13.95 6.68 -5.55
CA LEU A 13 13.07 6.10 -6.56
C LEU A 13 13.27 4.59 -6.56
N LEU A 14 12.18 3.84 -6.42
CA LEU A 14 12.20 2.38 -6.42
C LEU A 14 11.22 1.84 -7.48
N ASP A 15 11.67 0.88 -8.25
CA ASP A 15 10.84 0.19 -9.24
C ASP A 15 10.65 -1.25 -8.79
N GLU A 16 9.39 -1.64 -8.55
CA GLU A 16 8.97 -2.97 -8.10
C GLU A 16 9.85 -3.53 -6.96
N PRO A 17 9.99 -2.81 -5.82
CA PRO A 17 11.00 -3.15 -4.80
C PRO A 17 10.75 -4.50 -4.12
N THR A 18 9.55 -5.06 -4.24
CA THR A 18 9.14 -6.30 -3.57
C THR A 18 8.99 -7.50 -4.49
N THR A 19 9.13 -7.30 -5.81
CA THR A 19 8.98 -8.39 -6.79
C THR A 19 10.03 -9.46 -6.57
N GLY A 20 9.58 -10.72 -6.43
CA GLY A 20 10.44 -11.88 -6.24
C GLY A 20 11.08 -11.99 -4.85
N GLN A 21 10.68 -11.17 -3.91
CA GLN A 21 11.15 -11.22 -2.53
C GLN A 21 10.34 -12.22 -1.68
N ASP A 22 11.00 -12.85 -0.72
CA ASP A 22 10.32 -13.62 0.33
C ASP A 22 9.75 -12.71 1.41
N GLN A 23 8.94 -13.27 2.31
CA GLN A 23 8.27 -12.52 3.37
C GLN A 23 9.26 -11.77 4.28
N GLN A 24 10.42 -12.38 4.58
CA GLN A 24 11.42 -11.77 5.43
C GLN A 24 12.05 -10.54 4.77
N SER A 25 12.41 -10.66 3.49
CA SER A 25 12.95 -9.56 2.69
C SER A 25 11.94 -8.42 2.52
N LEU A 26 10.64 -8.75 2.40
CA LEU A 26 9.56 -7.78 2.34
C LEU A 26 9.50 -6.92 3.62
N GLU A 27 9.56 -7.55 4.79
CA GLU A 27 9.57 -6.84 6.07
C GLU A 27 10.82 -5.96 6.25
N GLU A 28 11.98 -6.39 5.76
CA GLU A 28 13.20 -5.57 5.76
C GLU A 28 13.06 -4.34 4.86
N ILE A 29 12.44 -4.49 3.69
CA ILE A 29 12.16 -3.37 2.78
C ILE A 29 11.21 -2.37 3.42
N LYS A 30 10.13 -2.84 4.06
CA LYS A 30 9.19 -1.97 4.79
C LYS A 30 9.89 -1.17 5.90
N LYS A 31 10.72 -1.83 6.71
CA LYS A 31 11.49 -1.17 7.76
C LYS A 31 12.44 -0.12 7.20
N LEU A 32 13.09 -0.40 6.08
CA LEU A 32 14.00 0.53 5.43
C LEU A 32 13.25 1.76 4.89
N ILE A 33 12.08 1.56 4.28
CA ILE A 33 11.20 2.63 3.80
C ILE A 33 10.78 3.52 4.98
N ALA A 34 10.30 2.92 6.07
CA ALA A 34 9.90 3.64 7.27
C ALA A 34 11.06 4.44 7.88
N TYR A 35 12.22 3.85 8.00
CA TYR A 35 13.42 4.52 8.52
C TYR A 35 13.83 5.74 7.69
N PHE A 36 13.84 5.59 6.35
CA PHE A 36 14.20 6.66 5.44
C PHE A 36 13.18 7.82 5.48
N SER A 37 11.90 7.50 5.52
CA SER A 37 10.80 8.48 5.62
C SER A 37 10.86 9.26 6.95
N GLN A 38 11.10 8.57 8.07
CA GLN A 38 11.26 9.21 9.38
C GLN A 38 12.46 10.17 9.43
N GLY A 39 13.49 9.90 8.64
CA GLY A 39 14.64 10.79 8.45
C GLY A 39 14.34 12.03 7.57
N GLY A 40 13.11 12.24 7.14
CA GLY A 40 12.70 13.36 6.29
C GLY A 40 12.96 13.12 4.79
N GLY A 41 13.29 11.89 4.40
CA GLY A 41 13.42 11.49 3.00
C GLY A 41 12.06 11.27 2.35
N CYS A 42 11.98 11.50 1.04
CA CYS A 42 10.82 11.16 0.22
C CYS A 42 11.10 9.90 -0.60
N ILE A 43 10.14 8.98 -0.65
CA ILE A 43 10.24 7.76 -1.46
C ILE A 43 9.12 7.77 -2.48
N LEU A 44 9.46 7.59 -3.74
CA LEU A 44 8.53 7.26 -4.80
C LEU A 44 8.82 5.82 -5.26
N PHE A 45 7.85 4.95 -5.15
CA PHE A 45 7.98 3.59 -5.65
C PHE A 45 6.85 3.25 -6.63
N CYS A 46 7.19 2.50 -7.67
CA CYS A 46 6.23 1.91 -8.59
C CYS A 46 6.01 0.46 -8.19
N THR A 47 4.76 0.04 -8.10
CA THR A 47 4.41 -1.36 -7.81
C THR A 47 3.02 -1.68 -8.34
N HIS A 48 2.77 -2.95 -8.62
CA HIS A 48 1.43 -3.51 -8.85
C HIS A 48 0.86 -4.18 -7.60
N ASP A 49 1.63 -4.22 -6.51
CA ASP A 49 1.21 -4.75 -5.22
C ASP A 49 0.38 -3.70 -4.46
N ILE A 50 -0.95 -3.85 -4.58
CA ILE A 50 -1.92 -2.93 -3.97
C ILE A 50 -1.91 -3.06 -2.43
N GLU A 51 -1.66 -4.27 -1.90
CA GLU A 51 -1.62 -4.51 -0.46
C GLU A 51 -0.44 -3.75 0.14
N LEU A 52 0.74 -3.87 -0.47
CA LEU A 52 1.91 -3.09 -0.05
C LEU A 52 1.63 -1.58 -0.13
N ALA A 53 1.08 -1.10 -1.25
CA ALA A 53 0.77 0.31 -1.41
C ALA A 53 -0.22 0.81 -0.35
N SER A 54 -1.24 0.00 -0.01
CA SER A 54 -2.23 0.35 1.01
C SER A 54 -1.65 0.42 2.43
N GLU A 55 -0.60 -0.36 2.69
CA GLU A 55 0.01 -0.49 4.01
C GLU A 55 1.04 0.60 4.30
N ILE A 56 1.84 0.99 3.30
CA ILE A 56 3.02 1.84 3.54
C ILE A 56 2.99 3.20 2.85
N ALA A 57 2.11 3.44 1.88
CA ALA A 57 2.10 4.69 1.15
C ALA A 57 1.27 5.76 1.87
N ASP A 58 1.80 6.97 1.97
CA ASP A 58 1.04 8.15 2.41
C ASP A 58 0.15 8.69 1.28
N ARG A 59 0.52 8.40 0.03
CA ARG A 59 -0.14 8.90 -1.17
C ARG A 59 -0.01 7.93 -2.32
N VAL A 60 -1.10 7.69 -3.02
CA VAL A 60 -1.19 6.78 -4.17
C VAL A 60 -1.50 7.56 -5.43
N LEU A 61 -0.77 7.23 -6.48
CA LEU A 61 -0.95 7.72 -7.84
C LEU A 61 -1.31 6.54 -8.73
N ILE A 62 -2.44 6.56 -9.41
CA ILE A 62 -2.81 5.53 -10.38
C ILE A 62 -2.66 6.07 -11.78
N MET A 63 -1.91 5.35 -12.59
CA MET A 63 -1.69 5.66 -14.00
C MET A 63 -2.33 4.60 -14.89
N ALA A 64 -2.98 5.03 -15.96
CA ALA A 64 -3.49 4.16 -17.00
C ALA A 64 -3.34 4.84 -18.36
N ASN A 65 -2.93 4.07 -19.38
CA ASN A 65 -2.75 4.56 -20.75
C ASN A 65 -1.88 5.85 -20.83
N GLY A 66 -0.81 5.91 -20.04
CA GLY A 66 0.09 7.06 -20.00
C GLY A 66 -0.47 8.31 -19.31
N LYS A 67 -1.61 8.21 -18.62
CA LYS A 67 -2.25 9.33 -17.92
C LYS A 67 -2.41 9.03 -16.44
N LEU A 68 -2.28 10.08 -15.63
CA LEU A 68 -2.64 10.03 -14.22
C LEU A 68 -4.18 10.07 -14.11
N ILE A 69 -4.78 9.00 -13.55
CA ILE A 69 -6.24 8.89 -13.41
C ILE A 69 -6.72 9.07 -11.97
N ALA A 70 -5.84 8.90 -10.99
CA ALA A 70 -6.15 9.17 -9.59
C ALA A 70 -4.91 9.57 -8.81
N ASN A 71 -5.13 10.38 -7.76
CA ASN A 71 -4.08 10.88 -6.87
C ASN A 71 -4.71 11.23 -5.52
N GLY A 72 -4.32 10.55 -4.45
CA GLY A 72 -4.87 10.79 -3.12
C GLY A 72 -4.37 9.82 -2.06
N ALA A 73 -4.99 9.87 -0.89
CA ALA A 73 -4.74 8.92 0.19
C ALA A 73 -5.11 7.48 -0.24
N PRO A 74 -4.37 6.46 0.21
CA PRO A 74 -4.63 5.06 -0.15
C PRO A 74 -6.08 4.65 0.09
N GLU A 75 -6.65 4.98 1.23
CA GLU A 75 -8.02 4.63 1.61
C GLU A 75 -9.07 5.19 0.64
N VAL A 76 -8.81 6.36 0.05
CA VAL A 76 -9.73 6.99 -0.90
C VAL A 76 -9.56 6.38 -2.29
N VAL A 77 -8.32 6.29 -2.75
CA VAL A 77 -8.00 5.88 -4.13
C VAL A 77 -8.21 4.38 -4.32
N LEU A 78 -7.71 3.55 -3.38
CA LEU A 78 -7.74 2.09 -3.48
C LEU A 78 -9.07 1.47 -3.01
N SER A 79 -10.01 2.27 -2.53
CA SER A 79 -11.37 1.84 -2.21
C SER A 79 -12.40 2.20 -3.31
N ASP A 80 -12.03 2.94 -4.33
CA ASP A 80 -12.91 3.26 -5.45
C ASP A 80 -12.78 2.22 -6.57
N ARG A 81 -13.77 1.32 -6.67
CA ARG A 81 -13.81 0.25 -7.68
C ARG A 81 -13.74 0.77 -9.11
N ARG A 82 -14.24 1.97 -9.39
CA ARG A 82 -14.19 2.57 -10.74
C ARG A 82 -12.75 2.98 -11.09
N ILE A 83 -12.02 3.55 -10.14
CA ILE A 83 -10.61 3.90 -10.29
C ILE A 83 -9.78 2.63 -10.49
N LEU A 84 -9.98 1.62 -9.65
CA LEU A 84 -9.27 0.33 -9.76
C LEU A 84 -9.52 -0.32 -11.13
N SER A 85 -10.78 -0.39 -11.57
CA SER A 85 -11.14 -0.94 -12.87
C SER A 85 -10.50 -0.15 -14.02
N ALA A 86 -10.55 1.18 -13.98
CA ALA A 86 -9.93 2.04 -14.99
C ALA A 86 -8.40 1.90 -15.03
N GLY A 87 -7.78 1.62 -13.89
CA GLY A 87 -6.35 1.34 -13.75
C GLY A 87 -5.95 -0.09 -14.12
N GLY A 88 -6.90 -0.98 -14.37
CA GLY A 88 -6.63 -2.41 -14.59
C GLY A 88 -6.13 -3.12 -13.33
N LEU A 89 -6.50 -2.62 -12.15
CA LEU A 89 -6.06 -3.11 -10.85
C LEU A 89 -7.09 -4.04 -10.23
N THR A 90 -6.63 -5.02 -9.46
CA THR A 90 -7.48 -5.92 -8.68
C THR A 90 -8.05 -5.20 -7.48
N VAL A 91 -9.23 -5.63 -7.04
CA VAL A 91 -9.85 -5.10 -5.82
C VAL A 91 -9.10 -5.66 -4.61
N PRO A 92 -8.70 -4.81 -3.63
CA PRO A 92 -8.09 -5.30 -2.40
C PRO A 92 -9.00 -6.31 -1.68
N PRO A 93 -8.50 -7.49 -1.25
CA PRO A 93 -9.32 -8.50 -0.58
C PRO A 93 -10.06 -7.97 0.66
N LEU A 94 -9.42 -7.10 1.42
CA LEU A 94 -10.01 -6.51 2.63
C LEU A 94 -11.14 -5.52 2.33
N LEU A 95 -11.14 -4.90 1.15
CA LEU A 95 -12.26 -4.10 0.68
C LEU A 95 -13.49 -4.99 0.44
N GLU A 96 -13.31 -6.15 -0.20
CA GLU A 96 -14.38 -7.11 -0.43
C GLU A 96 -14.95 -7.65 0.89
N VAL A 97 -14.07 -7.99 1.85
CA VAL A 97 -14.47 -8.44 3.19
C VAL A 97 -15.27 -7.35 3.92
N SER A 98 -14.78 -6.11 3.92
CA SER A 98 -15.48 -5.02 4.60
C SER A 98 -16.86 -4.74 3.99
N GLU A 99 -16.98 -4.79 2.68
CA GLU A 99 -18.26 -4.63 1.99
C GLU A 99 -19.23 -5.78 2.29
N ALA A 100 -18.74 -7.04 2.30
CA ALA A 100 -19.55 -8.22 2.63
C ALA A 100 -20.07 -8.18 4.08
N LEU A 101 -19.30 -7.62 4.99
CA LEU A 101 -19.67 -7.45 6.40
C LEU A 101 -20.45 -6.15 6.68
N LEU A 102 -20.80 -5.38 5.65
CA LEU A 102 -21.47 -4.07 5.77
C LEU A 102 -20.71 -3.07 6.65
N LEU A 103 -19.39 -3.17 6.67
CA LEU A 103 -18.49 -2.26 7.37
C LEU A 103 -18.14 -1.05 6.48
N PRO A 104 -17.62 0.03 7.05
CA PRO A 104 -16.95 1.06 6.27
C PRO A 104 -15.86 0.47 5.39
N LYS A 105 -15.64 1.06 4.21
CA LYS A 105 -14.63 0.57 3.26
C LYS A 105 -13.24 0.56 3.89
N CYS A 106 -12.67 -0.61 4.05
CA CYS A 106 -11.34 -0.84 4.61
C CYS A 106 -10.45 -1.56 3.59
N ILE A 107 -9.22 -1.13 3.49
CA ILE A 107 -8.21 -1.73 2.59
C ILE A 107 -7.02 -2.31 3.36
N THR A 108 -7.00 -2.16 4.68
CA THR A 108 -5.94 -2.67 5.56
C THR A 108 -6.53 -3.51 6.68
N VAL A 109 -5.71 -4.43 7.22
CA VAL A 109 -6.07 -5.28 8.38
C VAL A 109 -6.42 -4.40 9.59
N GLU A 110 -5.64 -3.35 9.83
CA GLU A 110 -5.89 -2.41 10.92
C GLU A 110 -7.23 -1.68 10.75
N GLY A 111 -7.57 -1.30 9.52
CA GLY A 111 -8.85 -0.67 9.19
C GLY A 111 -10.04 -1.58 9.55
N VAL A 112 -10.00 -2.85 9.12
CA VAL A 112 -11.04 -3.84 9.46
C VAL A 112 -11.06 -4.12 10.96
N GLY A 113 -9.91 -4.23 11.60
CA GLY A 113 -9.77 -4.53 13.03
C GLY A 113 -10.44 -3.51 13.95
N ARG A 114 -10.65 -2.27 13.50
CA ARG A 114 -11.39 -1.25 14.26
C ARG A 114 -12.88 -1.55 14.41
N TYR A 115 -13.44 -2.36 13.51
CA TYR A 115 -14.87 -2.67 13.45
C TYR A 115 -15.19 -4.10 13.87
N VAL A 116 -14.19 -4.98 13.92
CA VAL A 116 -14.36 -6.38 14.29
C VAL A 116 -13.88 -6.59 15.72
N SER A 117 -14.78 -7.10 16.58
CA SER A 117 -14.41 -7.39 17.97
C SER A 117 -13.33 -8.48 18.05
N PRO A 118 -12.36 -8.37 18.98
CA PRO A 118 -11.32 -9.40 19.17
C PRO A 118 -11.86 -10.82 19.37
N SER A 119 -13.10 -10.96 19.87
CA SER A 119 -13.77 -12.26 20.05
C SER A 119 -14.11 -12.97 18.73
N VAL A 120 -14.14 -12.27 17.61
CA VAL A 120 -14.43 -12.85 16.29
C VAL A 120 -13.15 -13.32 15.60
N VAL A 121 -12.04 -12.59 15.78
CA VAL A 121 -10.75 -12.91 15.16
C VAL A 121 -10.12 -14.18 15.74
N GLY A 122 -10.44 -14.55 16.97
CA GLY A 122 -9.92 -15.77 17.63
C GLY A 122 -10.60 -17.08 17.22
N ARG A 123 -11.54 -17.07 16.26
CA ARG A 123 -12.27 -18.26 15.79
C ARG A 123 -12.04 -18.61 14.31
N LEU A 124 -11.19 -17.89 13.65
CA LEU A 124 -10.70 -18.19 12.30
C LEU A 124 -9.31 -18.81 12.39
#